data_dfe45febff535117886d0450e8e01fa5
#
_entry.id   dfe45febff535117886d0450e8e01fa5
#
_cell.length_a   1.000
_cell.length_b   1.000
_cell.length_c   1.000
_cell.angle_alpha   90.00
_cell.angle_beta   90.00
_cell.angle_gamma   90.00
#
_symmetry.space_group_name_H-M   'P 1'
#
loop_
_entity.id
_entity.type
_entity.pdbx_description
1 polymer ?
#
loop_
_entity_poly.entity_id
_entity_poly.type
_entity_poly.pdbx_seq_one_letter_code
_entity_poly.pdbx_strand_id
1 'polypeptide(L)'
;PIPDHVEGMSRIHRDGALLWEKPFLSGEANMSHTIANLEAHHFKYDLFRRPGDVHVHFFGTATLSFSEGVTTREGDVFEIEAAPFTLPLRNTLAKASPSPVVVRAL
;
A
#
# COMPACT_ATOMS: atom_id res chain seq x y z
N PRO A 1 -6.02 -9.31 17.11
CA PRO A 1 -4.79 -9.99 16.65
C PRO A 1 -4.43 -9.49 15.25
N ILE A 2 -3.14 -9.41 14.97
CA ILE A 2 -2.62 -9.11 13.63
C ILE A 2 -2.94 -10.33 12.74
N PRO A 3 -3.48 -10.18 11.53
CA PRO A 3 -3.77 -11.31 10.68
C PRO A 3 -2.47 -11.94 10.15
N ASP A 4 -2.35 -13.25 10.35
CA ASP A 4 -1.18 -14.01 9.87
C ASP A 4 -1.21 -14.20 8.36
N HIS A 5 -2.39 -14.44 7.80
CA HIS A 5 -2.58 -14.75 6.39
C HIS A 5 -3.79 -14.00 5.83
N VAL A 6 -3.57 -13.29 4.74
CA VAL A 6 -4.60 -12.54 4.03
C VAL A 6 -4.50 -12.89 2.55
N GLU A 7 -5.59 -13.38 1.99
CA GLU A 7 -5.73 -13.59 0.55
C GLU A 7 -6.66 -12.56 -0.05
N GLY A 8 -6.31 -12.05 -1.21
CA GLY A 8 -7.11 -11.04 -1.87
C GLY A 8 -6.91 -10.99 -3.37
N MET A 9 -7.66 -10.09 -3.97
CA MET A 9 -7.63 -9.80 -5.39
C MET A 9 -7.33 -8.31 -5.59
N SER A 10 -6.34 -8.01 -6.41
CA SER A 10 -6.02 -6.66 -6.84
C SER A 10 -6.45 -6.47 -8.28
N ARG A 11 -7.17 -5.38 -8.56
CA ARG A 11 -7.67 -5.04 -9.90
C ARG A 11 -7.33 -3.62 -10.27
N ILE A 12 -7.21 -3.40 -11.56
CA ILE A 12 -7.15 -2.06 -12.15
C ILE A 12 -8.26 -1.98 -13.21
N HIS A 13 -9.11 -0.97 -13.07
CA HIS A 13 -10.16 -0.66 -14.03
C HIS A 13 -9.81 0.63 -14.78
N ARG A 14 -10.08 0.64 -16.07
CA ARG A 14 -9.92 1.80 -16.95
C ARG A 14 -11.20 2.01 -17.76
N ASP A 15 -11.74 3.22 -17.71
CA ASP A 15 -12.96 3.59 -18.45
C ASP A 15 -14.13 2.61 -18.16
N GLY A 16 -14.23 2.12 -16.91
CA GLY A 16 -15.24 1.17 -16.46
C GLY A 16 -14.98 -0.29 -16.83
N ALA A 17 -13.92 -0.61 -17.57
CA ALA A 17 -13.54 -1.96 -17.94
C ALA A 17 -12.38 -2.49 -17.09
N LEU A 18 -12.36 -3.81 -16.84
CA LEU A 18 -11.25 -4.48 -16.19
C LEU A 18 -10.01 -4.45 -17.11
N LEU A 19 -8.93 -3.81 -16.65
CA LEU A 19 -7.67 -3.74 -17.37
C LEU A 19 -6.69 -4.84 -16.93
N TRP A 20 -6.67 -5.13 -15.62
CA TRP A 20 -5.75 -6.07 -15.02
C TRP A 20 -6.32 -6.62 -13.72
N GLU A 21 -6.04 -7.89 -13.46
CA GLU A 21 -6.46 -8.56 -12.23
C GLU A 21 -5.40 -9.59 -11.82
N LYS A 22 -5.10 -9.66 -10.52
CA LYS A 22 -4.20 -10.67 -9.97
C LYS A 22 -4.50 -10.96 -8.50
N PRO A 23 -4.48 -12.26 -8.09
CA PRO A 23 -4.53 -12.59 -6.67
C PRO A 23 -3.25 -12.16 -5.97
N PHE A 24 -3.36 -11.88 -4.67
CA PHE A 24 -2.21 -11.58 -3.81
C PHE A 24 -2.32 -12.28 -2.47
N LEU A 25 -1.17 -12.48 -1.86
CA LEU A 25 -1.01 -12.93 -0.48
C LEU A 25 -0.41 -11.79 0.34
N SER A 26 -0.91 -11.62 1.56
CA SER A 26 -0.43 -10.65 2.54
C SER A 26 -0.61 -11.22 3.96
N GLY A 27 -0.34 -10.41 4.98
CA GLY A 27 -0.33 -10.85 6.37
C GLY A 27 1.05 -11.22 6.86
N GLU A 28 1.23 -11.35 8.17
CA GLU A 28 2.55 -11.48 8.79
C GLU A 28 3.31 -12.73 8.34
N ALA A 29 2.63 -13.86 8.13
CA ALA A 29 3.24 -15.11 7.65
C ALA A 29 3.80 -15.02 6.22
N ASN A 30 3.37 -14.02 5.43
CA ASN A 30 3.81 -13.79 4.05
C ASN A 30 4.86 -12.66 3.94
N MET A 31 5.33 -12.13 5.07
CA MET A 31 6.34 -11.08 5.12
C MET A 31 7.75 -11.64 5.18
N SER A 32 8.74 -10.91 4.66
CA SER A 32 10.15 -11.22 4.83
C SER A 32 10.65 -10.95 6.26
N HIS A 33 9.98 -10.07 7.00
CA HIS A 33 10.29 -9.70 8.38
C HIS A 33 9.00 -9.61 9.19
N THR A 34 9.03 -10.06 10.44
CA THR A 34 7.88 -9.95 11.34
C THR A 34 7.60 -8.49 11.71
N ILE A 35 6.37 -8.17 12.08
CA ILE A 35 6.01 -6.84 12.58
C ILE A 35 6.86 -6.48 13.81
N ALA A 36 7.06 -7.41 14.73
CA ALA A 36 7.91 -7.18 15.91
C ALA A 36 9.35 -6.80 15.52
N ASN A 37 9.91 -7.39 14.46
CA ASN A 37 11.22 -7.02 13.94
C ASN A 37 11.21 -5.60 13.36
N LEU A 38 10.20 -5.27 12.57
CA LEU A 38 10.05 -3.92 11.99
C LEU A 38 9.92 -2.87 13.10
N GLU A 39 9.11 -3.11 14.12
CA GLU A 39 8.95 -2.23 15.28
C GLU A 39 10.27 -2.07 16.04
N ALA A 40 10.98 -3.17 16.32
CA ALA A 40 12.27 -3.12 16.99
C ALA A 40 13.30 -2.27 16.24
N HIS A 41 13.34 -2.42 14.89
CA HIS A 41 14.22 -1.62 14.05
C HIS A 41 13.79 -0.15 13.94
N HIS A 42 12.49 0.11 13.89
CA HIS A 42 11.96 1.47 13.78
C HIS A 42 12.20 2.24 15.08
N PHE A 43 11.82 1.65 16.22
CA PHE A 43 11.86 2.32 17.53
C PHE A 43 13.20 2.24 18.25
N LYS A 44 14.25 1.69 17.66
CA LYS A 44 15.61 1.75 18.24
C LYS A 44 16.17 3.17 18.27
N TYR A 45 15.65 4.08 17.46
CA TYR A 45 16.05 5.48 17.43
C TYR A 45 15.07 6.36 18.19
N ASP A 46 15.57 7.19 19.10
CA ASP A 46 14.77 8.12 19.92
C ASP A 46 13.93 9.09 19.09
N LEU A 47 14.41 9.43 17.90
CA LEU A 47 13.72 10.31 16.95
C LEU A 47 12.29 9.85 16.66
N PHE A 48 12.05 8.54 16.62
CA PHE A 48 10.75 7.93 16.30
C PHE A 48 9.91 7.59 17.54
N ARG A 49 10.38 7.96 18.76
CA ARG A 49 9.68 7.67 20.03
C ARG A 49 9.10 8.93 20.65
N ARG A 50 8.36 9.73 19.89
CA ARG A 50 7.74 10.96 20.36
C ARG A 50 6.31 10.69 20.82
N PRO A 51 5.88 11.15 22.00
CA PRO A 51 4.50 11.04 22.43
C PRO A 51 3.55 11.73 21.43
N GLY A 52 2.49 11.02 21.02
CA GLY A 52 1.50 11.51 20.06
C GLY A 52 1.78 11.20 18.59
N ASP A 53 2.97 10.72 18.24
CA ASP A 53 3.25 10.26 16.87
C ASP A 53 2.45 8.99 16.57
N VAL A 54 1.98 8.88 15.31
CA VAL A 54 1.32 7.69 14.79
C VAL A 54 2.23 7.05 13.74
N HIS A 55 2.50 5.77 13.91
CA HIS A 55 3.33 5.00 12.99
C HIS A 55 2.48 3.93 12.31
N VAL A 56 2.59 3.83 10.99
CA VAL A 56 1.83 2.86 10.19
C VAL A 56 2.81 1.86 9.57
N HIS A 57 2.63 0.60 9.89
CA HIS A 57 3.39 -0.52 9.32
C HIS A 57 2.50 -1.30 8.36
N PHE A 58 3.03 -1.65 7.20
CA PHE A 58 2.30 -2.35 6.16
C PHE A 58 2.79 -3.79 6.03
N PHE A 59 1.88 -4.73 5.82
CA PHE A 59 2.25 -6.10 5.49
C PHE A 59 2.93 -6.21 4.13
N GLY A 60 2.50 -5.40 3.17
CA GLY A 60 2.98 -5.47 1.79
C GLY A 60 2.49 -6.69 1.03
N THR A 61 2.84 -6.74 -0.23
CA THR A 61 2.62 -7.87 -1.15
C THR A 61 3.60 -7.78 -2.31
N ALA A 62 3.91 -8.92 -2.93
CA ALA A 62 4.79 -9.00 -4.11
C ALA A 62 4.04 -8.89 -5.45
N THR A 63 2.75 -8.58 -5.44
CA THR A 63 1.93 -8.48 -6.66
C THR A 63 2.10 -7.11 -7.30
N LEU A 64 2.70 -7.09 -8.49
CA LEU A 64 3.06 -5.86 -9.21
C LEU A 64 2.45 -5.84 -10.61
N SER A 65 1.52 -4.92 -10.87
CA SER A 65 0.93 -4.72 -12.20
C SER A 65 1.96 -4.24 -13.24
N PHE A 66 2.95 -3.47 -12.82
CA PHE A 66 4.02 -2.97 -13.69
C PHE A 66 4.84 -4.11 -14.31
N SER A 67 5.13 -5.18 -13.56
CA SER A 67 5.89 -6.33 -14.06
C SER A 67 5.17 -7.09 -15.17
N GLU A 68 3.86 -6.89 -15.32
CA GLU A 68 3.02 -7.46 -16.37
C GLU A 68 2.70 -6.46 -17.50
N GLY A 69 3.46 -5.38 -17.58
CA GLY A 69 3.36 -4.41 -18.66
C GLY A 69 2.24 -3.39 -18.52
N VAL A 70 1.58 -3.32 -17.36
CA VAL A 70 0.52 -2.33 -17.15
C VAL A 70 1.12 -0.96 -16.88
N THR A 71 0.88 -0.03 -17.79
CA THR A 71 1.17 1.39 -17.59
C THR A 71 -0.09 2.11 -17.14
N THR A 72 -0.06 2.64 -15.92
CA THR A 72 -1.19 3.35 -15.34
C THR A 72 -1.32 4.77 -15.86
N ARG A 73 -2.54 5.31 -15.88
CA ARG A 73 -2.84 6.71 -16.24
C ARG A 73 -3.86 7.31 -15.27
N GLU A 74 -3.93 8.61 -15.25
CA GLU A 74 -4.94 9.34 -14.49
C GLU A 74 -6.35 8.86 -14.85
N GLY A 75 -7.20 8.66 -13.84
CA GLY A 75 -8.54 8.09 -13.98
C GLY A 75 -8.62 6.57 -13.81
N ASP A 76 -7.49 5.84 -13.82
CA ASP A 76 -7.50 4.41 -13.51
C ASP A 76 -7.96 4.19 -12.05
N VAL A 77 -8.82 3.20 -11.85
CA VAL A 77 -9.34 2.85 -10.52
C VAL A 77 -8.66 1.58 -10.04
N PHE A 78 -7.95 1.69 -8.94
CA PHE A 78 -7.39 0.55 -8.22
C PHE A 78 -8.42 0.00 -7.26
N GLU A 79 -8.65 -1.30 -7.30
CA GLU A 79 -9.55 -2.01 -6.41
C GLU A 79 -8.82 -3.15 -5.72
N ILE A 80 -9.00 -3.26 -4.42
CA ILE A 80 -8.47 -4.34 -3.59
C ILE A 80 -9.59 -4.95 -2.79
N GLU A 81 -9.76 -6.26 -2.94
CA GLU A 81 -10.65 -7.07 -2.11
C GLU A 81 -9.80 -8.10 -1.37
N ALA A 82 -10.07 -8.30 -0.09
CA ALA A 82 -9.36 -9.30 0.72
C ALA A 82 -10.23 -9.80 1.87
N ALA A 83 -10.29 -11.10 2.08
CA ALA A 83 -10.86 -11.65 3.31
C ALA A 83 -9.94 -11.33 4.51
N PRO A 84 -10.48 -10.99 5.70
CA PRO A 84 -11.89 -11.02 6.09
C PRO A 84 -12.66 -9.70 5.90
N PHE A 85 -12.13 -8.76 5.14
CA PHE A 85 -12.75 -7.45 4.93
C PHE A 85 -13.98 -7.58 4.03
N THR A 86 -15.06 -6.88 4.39
CA THR A 86 -16.35 -6.99 3.70
C THR A 86 -16.55 -5.94 2.60
N LEU A 87 -15.72 -4.92 2.57
CA LEU A 87 -15.79 -3.83 1.60
C LEU A 87 -14.51 -3.76 0.77
N PRO A 88 -14.61 -3.62 -0.55
CA PRO A 88 -13.46 -3.36 -1.37
C PRO A 88 -12.90 -1.96 -1.10
N LEU A 89 -11.58 -1.84 -1.14
CA LEU A 89 -10.90 -0.56 -1.18
C LEU A 89 -10.77 -0.12 -2.64
N ARG A 90 -11.28 1.08 -2.95
CA ARG A 90 -11.20 1.67 -4.30
C ARG A 90 -10.57 3.04 -4.26
N ASN A 91 -9.56 3.26 -5.10
CA ASN A 91 -8.88 4.53 -5.24
C ASN A 91 -8.68 4.86 -6.72
N THR A 92 -9.07 6.08 -7.09
CA THR A 92 -8.81 6.60 -8.43
C THR A 92 -7.44 7.28 -8.47
N LEU A 93 -6.64 6.93 -9.46
CA LEU A 93 -5.34 7.56 -9.67
C LEU A 93 -5.55 9.00 -10.14
N ALA A 94 -5.01 9.94 -9.39
CA ALA A 94 -4.97 11.34 -9.75
C ALA A 94 -3.52 11.84 -9.79
N LYS A 95 -3.25 12.78 -10.68
CA LYS A 95 -1.95 13.45 -10.74
C LYS A 95 -2.03 14.76 -9.98
N ALA A 96 -1.17 14.91 -8.97
CA ALA A 96 -1.08 16.18 -8.26
C ALA A 96 -0.57 17.29 -9.18
N SER A 97 -1.14 18.48 -9.04
CA SER A 97 -0.59 19.67 -9.70
C SER A 97 0.82 19.94 -9.18
N PRO A 98 1.79 20.25 -10.05
CA PRO A 98 3.13 20.59 -9.60
C PRO A 98 3.09 21.84 -8.71
N SER A 99 3.65 21.73 -7.51
CA SER A 99 3.83 22.86 -6.61
C SER A 99 5.32 23.21 -6.57
N PRO A 100 5.73 24.46 -6.87
CA PRO A 100 7.12 24.84 -6.79
C PRO A 100 7.61 24.79 -5.34
N VAL A 101 8.73 24.15 -5.12
CA VAL A 101 9.43 24.19 -3.83
C VAL A 101 10.15 25.54 -3.72
N VAL A 102 9.74 26.35 -2.76
CA VAL A 102 10.42 27.62 -2.46
C VAL A 102 11.32 27.42 -1.25
N VAL A 103 12.61 27.48 -1.46
CA VAL A 103 13.62 27.48 -0.38
C VAL A 103 13.98 28.92 -0.08
N ARG A 104 13.85 29.33 1.20
CA ARG A 104 14.28 30.64 1.67
C ARG A 104 15.40 30.44 2.69
N ALA A 105 16.46 31.27 2.57
CA ALA A 105 17.45 31.39 3.65
C ALA A 105 16.79 32.01 4.89
N LEU A 106 17.23 31.56 6.06
CA LEU A 106 16.84 32.12 7.37
C LEU A 106 17.58 33.43 7.60
#